data_4a8418b1c1edebec996d8e74ba45d676
#
_entry.id   4a8418b1c1edebec996d8e74ba45d676
#
_cell.length_a   1.000
_cell.length_b   1.000
_cell.length_c   1.000
_cell.angle_alpha   90.00
_cell.angle_beta   90.00
_cell.angle_gamma   90.00
#
_symmetry.space_group_name_H-M   'P 1'
#
loop_
_entity.id
_entity.type
_entity.pdbx_description
1 polymer ?
#
loop_
_entity_poly.entity_id
_entity_poly.type
_entity_poly.pdbx_seq_one_letter_code
_entity_poly.pdbx_strand_id
1 'polypeptide(L)'
;MTLAPLLPFLPAFVGQAGHVFFDGAAFIIAFVLLGNYLEANAKLKATDAVHSLMRLQPKEAWVVVDEGTVATPVDEIPRDTLLKVRAGETVPLDALVEDGTATMDESMMSGESFPVRKNPGDAVTAGTVVLDSTLLVRTTALVGETMLAKVIRLAVSYTHLTLPTKVRV
;
A
#
# COMPACT_ATOMS: atom_id res chain seq x y z
N MET A 1 -38.99 56.01 -42.38
CA MET A 1 -39.48 54.70 -41.97
C MET A 1 -38.69 54.29 -40.74
N THR A 2 -39.29 54.33 -39.58
CA THR A 2 -38.71 54.34 -38.25
C THR A 2 -38.41 52.94 -37.74
N LEU A 3 -37.15 52.69 -37.44
CA LEU A 3 -36.60 51.44 -36.87
C LEU A 3 -36.64 51.44 -35.33
N ALA A 4 -37.63 52.12 -34.74
CA ALA A 4 -37.66 52.37 -33.30
C ALA A 4 -38.44 51.40 -32.39
N PRO A 5 -39.11 50.29 -32.81
CA PRO A 5 -39.82 49.46 -31.87
C PRO A 5 -39.05 48.18 -31.42
N LEU A 6 -37.82 47.96 -31.87
CA LEU A 6 -37.08 46.69 -31.49
C LEU A 6 -36.09 46.87 -30.32
N LEU A 7 -35.80 48.13 -29.92
CA LEU A 7 -34.83 48.41 -28.85
C LEU A 7 -35.27 48.10 -27.42
N PRO A 8 -36.56 48.12 -27.03
CA PRO A 8 -36.91 47.78 -25.66
C PRO A 8 -36.94 46.27 -25.32
N PHE A 9 -36.84 45.42 -26.35
CA PHE A 9 -36.92 43.97 -26.12
C PHE A 9 -35.55 43.31 -25.83
N LEU A 10 -34.47 43.94 -26.25
CA LEU A 10 -33.11 43.42 -26.05
C LEU A 10 -32.63 43.36 -24.57
N PRO A 11 -32.87 44.36 -23.71
CA PRO A 11 -32.37 44.30 -22.36
C PRO A 11 -33.04 43.23 -21.45
N ALA A 12 -34.30 42.89 -21.74
CA ALA A 12 -35.01 41.88 -20.96
C ALA A 12 -34.53 40.46 -21.28
N PHE A 13 -34.15 40.19 -22.53
CA PHE A 13 -33.65 38.90 -22.95
C PHE A 13 -32.20 38.64 -22.47
N VAL A 14 -31.36 39.67 -22.50
CA VAL A 14 -29.97 39.59 -22.00
C VAL A 14 -29.93 39.45 -20.46
N GLY A 15 -30.87 40.09 -19.75
CA GLY A 15 -30.94 39.99 -18.29
C GLY A 15 -31.36 38.60 -17.79
N GLN A 16 -32.28 37.92 -18.49
CA GLN A 16 -32.70 36.55 -18.10
C GLN A 16 -31.73 35.46 -18.54
N ALA A 17 -31.06 35.64 -19.69
CA ALA A 17 -30.06 34.68 -20.14
C ALA A 17 -28.81 34.66 -19.25
N GLY A 18 -28.46 35.79 -18.61
CA GLY A 18 -27.29 35.89 -17.74
C GLY A 18 -27.40 35.06 -16.46
N HIS A 19 -28.59 34.98 -15.86
CA HIS A 19 -28.79 34.19 -14.62
C HIS A 19 -28.74 32.69 -14.85
N VAL A 20 -29.27 32.21 -15.97
CA VAL A 20 -29.29 30.77 -16.29
C VAL A 20 -27.89 30.24 -16.61
N PHE A 21 -27.02 31.04 -17.20
CA PHE A 21 -25.65 30.66 -17.52
C PHE A 21 -24.75 30.59 -16.27
N PHE A 22 -24.94 31.48 -15.30
CA PHE A 22 -24.15 31.46 -14.06
C PHE A 22 -24.47 30.26 -13.20
N ASP A 23 -25.74 29.88 -13.07
CA ASP A 23 -26.15 28.68 -12.32
C ASP A 23 -25.56 27.41 -12.96
N GLY A 24 -25.64 27.27 -14.30
CA GLY A 24 -25.04 26.13 -15.01
C GLY A 24 -23.53 26.07 -14.83
N ALA A 25 -22.83 27.19 -14.93
CA ALA A 25 -21.39 27.27 -14.70
C ALA A 25 -21.02 26.91 -13.24
N ALA A 26 -21.78 27.38 -12.27
CA ALA A 26 -21.56 27.08 -10.85
C ALA A 26 -21.74 25.58 -10.56
N PHE A 27 -22.76 24.94 -11.14
CA PHE A 27 -22.94 23.48 -11.03
C PHE A 27 -21.79 22.69 -11.65
N ILE A 28 -21.33 23.07 -12.84
CA ILE A 28 -20.19 22.40 -13.49
C ILE A 28 -18.93 22.51 -12.63
N ILE A 29 -18.62 23.69 -12.12
CA ILE A 29 -17.48 23.92 -11.25
C ILE A 29 -17.61 23.10 -9.96
N ALA A 30 -18.79 23.07 -9.33
CA ALA A 30 -19.05 22.28 -8.14
C ALA A 30 -18.85 20.78 -8.37
N PHE A 31 -19.33 20.25 -9.51
CA PHE A 31 -19.12 18.85 -9.87
C PHE A 31 -17.67 18.51 -10.16
N VAL A 32 -16.94 19.39 -10.84
CA VAL A 32 -15.50 19.21 -11.11
C VAL A 32 -14.71 19.22 -9.80
N LEU A 33 -15.00 20.15 -8.89
CA LEU A 33 -14.36 20.22 -7.58
C LEU A 33 -14.68 18.98 -6.73
N LEU A 34 -15.93 18.54 -6.74
CA LEU A 34 -16.36 17.31 -6.05
C LEU A 34 -15.64 16.08 -6.63
N GLY A 35 -15.55 15.97 -7.96
CA GLY A 35 -14.81 14.89 -8.63
C GLY A 35 -13.34 14.86 -8.23
N ASN A 36 -12.67 16.00 -8.28
CA ASN A 36 -11.28 16.15 -7.86
C ASN A 36 -11.08 15.81 -6.37
N TYR A 37 -12.01 16.22 -5.50
CA TYR A 37 -11.97 15.89 -4.08
C TYR A 37 -12.10 14.39 -3.83
N LEU A 38 -13.06 13.73 -4.50
CA LEU A 38 -13.24 12.27 -4.38
C LEU A 38 -12.04 11.51 -4.91
N GLU A 39 -11.46 11.94 -6.03
CA GLU A 39 -10.25 11.37 -6.61
C GLU A 39 -9.05 11.51 -5.64
N ALA A 40 -8.83 12.70 -5.09
CA ALA A 40 -7.75 12.95 -4.13
C ALA A 40 -7.90 12.06 -2.87
N ASN A 41 -9.12 11.94 -2.35
CA ASN A 41 -9.40 11.13 -1.17
C ASN A 41 -9.23 9.62 -1.45
N ALA A 42 -9.61 9.15 -2.64
CA ALA A 42 -9.37 7.76 -3.06
C ALA A 42 -7.87 7.44 -3.18
N LYS A 43 -7.08 8.36 -3.73
CA LYS A 43 -5.62 8.22 -3.83
C LYS A 43 -4.95 8.14 -2.46
N LEU A 44 -5.35 8.98 -1.51
CA LEU A 44 -4.83 8.96 -0.15
C LEU A 44 -5.08 7.60 0.52
N LYS A 45 -6.29 7.06 0.43
CA LYS A 45 -6.63 5.74 0.99
C LYS A 45 -5.84 4.59 0.37
N ALA A 46 -5.58 4.63 -0.93
CA ALA A 46 -4.77 3.62 -1.60
C ALA A 46 -3.30 3.66 -1.14
N THR A 47 -2.75 4.85 -0.92
CA THR A 47 -1.39 5.03 -0.41
C THR A 47 -1.25 4.55 1.04
N ASP A 48 -2.24 4.80 1.89
CA ASP A 48 -2.24 4.34 3.29
C ASP A 48 -2.24 2.81 3.40
N ALA A 49 -2.92 2.11 2.49
CA ALA A 49 -2.89 0.65 2.45
C ALA A 49 -1.49 0.11 2.15
N VAL A 50 -0.75 0.72 1.23
CA VAL A 50 0.64 0.35 0.92
C VAL A 50 1.57 0.65 2.12
N HIS A 51 1.40 1.80 2.76
CA HIS A 51 2.18 2.14 3.96
C HIS A 51 1.91 1.20 5.15
N SER A 52 0.69 0.69 5.30
CA SER A 52 0.40 -0.30 6.34
C SER A 52 1.12 -1.63 6.10
N LEU A 53 1.27 -2.06 4.85
CA LEU A 53 2.10 -3.24 4.51
C LEU A 53 3.58 -3.04 4.84
N MET A 54 4.12 -1.84 4.62
CA MET A 54 5.52 -1.54 4.96
C MET A 54 5.79 -1.52 6.48
N ARG A 55 4.77 -1.23 7.31
CA ARG A 55 4.89 -1.25 8.78
C ARG A 55 4.96 -2.65 9.37
N LEU A 56 4.63 -3.68 8.60
CA LEU A 56 4.64 -5.06 9.05
C LEU A 56 6.03 -5.68 9.03
N GLN A 57 6.96 -5.09 8.29
CA GLN A 57 8.34 -5.53 8.29
C GLN A 57 9.03 -5.01 9.56
N PRO A 58 9.54 -5.89 10.45
CA PRO A 58 10.29 -5.47 11.61
C PRO A 58 11.57 -4.75 11.17
N LYS A 59 12.01 -3.78 11.95
CA LYS A 59 13.22 -3.02 11.67
C LYS A 59 14.50 -3.76 12.10
N GLU A 60 14.37 -4.64 13.09
CA GLU A 60 15.43 -5.43 13.68
C GLU A 60 15.03 -6.90 13.72
N ALA A 61 16.03 -7.77 13.69
CA ALA A 61 15.86 -9.20 13.85
C ALA A 61 16.91 -9.79 14.80
N TRP A 62 16.60 -10.91 15.39
CA TRP A 62 17.49 -11.61 16.32
C TRP A 62 18.40 -12.57 15.55
N VAL A 63 19.62 -12.14 15.28
CA VAL A 63 20.65 -13.00 14.66
C VAL A 63 21.25 -13.91 15.71
N VAL A 64 21.34 -15.20 15.40
CA VAL A 64 21.99 -16.19 16.25
C VAL A 64 23.49 -16.13 16.03
N VAL A 65 24.25 -15.93 17.11
CA VAL A 65 25.71 -15.97 17.15
C VAL A 65 26.18 -16.99 18.18
N ASP A 66 27.46 -17.31 18.22
CA ASP A 66 28.03 -18.37 19.08
C ASP A 66 27.68 -18.19 20.56
N GLU A 67 27.55 -16.95 21.03
CA GLU A 67 27.28 -16.62 22.43
C GLU A 67 25.82 -16.23 22.72
N GLY A 68 24.89 -16.40 21.77
CA GLY A 68 23.47 -16.07 21.97
C GLY A 68 22.78 -15.43 20.78
N THR A 69 21.99 -14.39 21.03
CA THR A 69 21.27 -13.65 19.96
C THR A 69 21.55 -12.16 20.04
N VAL A 70 21.81 -11.55 18.90
CA VAL A 70 22.07 -10.11 18.77
C VAL A 70 20.97 -9.46 17.92
N ALA A 71 20.41 -8.35 18.41
CA ALA A 71 19.47 -7.55 17.62
C ALA A 71 20.25 -6.84 16.51
N THR A 72 19.91 -7.11 15.27
CA THR A 72 20.58 -6.57 14.09
C THR A 72 19.56 -5.92 13.18
N PRO A 73 19.83 -4.72 12.62
CA PRO A 73 18.96 -4.11 11.61
C PRO A 73 18.76 -5.05 10.43
N VAL A 74 17.49 -5.19 9.99
CA VAL A 74 17.14 -6.16 8.93
C VAL A 74 17.84 -5.84 7.62
N ASP A 75 18.15 -4.58 7.36
CA ASP A 75 18.87 -4.12 6.17
C ASP A 75 20.34 -4.58 6.12
N GLU A 76 20.91 -4.95 7.26
CA GLU A 76 22.31 -5.39 7.39
C GLU A 76 22.45 -6.91 7.40
N ILE A 77 21.32 -7.66 7.39
CA ILE A 77 21.34 -9.12 7.46
C ILE A 77 21.65 -9.72 6.11
N PRO A 78 22.77 -10.46 5.96
CA PRO A 78 23.09 -11.15 4.72
C PRO A 78 22.21 -12.39 4.54
N ARG A 79 22.27 -12.99 3.34
CA ARG A 79 21.68 -14.31 3.10
C ARG A 79 22.41 -15.36 3.92
N ASP A 80 21.76 -16.48 4.13
CA ASP A 80 22.29 -17.64 4.86
C ASP A 80 22.59 -17.36 6.33
N THR A 81 21.95 -16.34 6.90
CA THR A 81 22.05 -15.97 8.31
C THR A 81 20.99 -16.70 9.12
N LEU A 82 21.38 -17.25 10.27
CA LEU A 82 20.45 -17.90 11.19
C LEU A 82 19.77 -16.86 12.08
N LEU A 83 18.45 -16.81 12.03
CA LEU A 83 17.61 -15.91 12.83
C LEU A 83 16.77 -16.69 13.81
N LYS A 84 16.53 -16.10 14.97
CA LYS A 84 15.58 -16.58 15.96
C LYS A 84 14.32 -15.74 15.90
N VAL A 85 13.17 -16.37 15.64
CA VAL A 85 11.86 -15.72 15.61
C VAL A 85 11.01 -16.34 16.73
N ARG A 86 10.52 -15.52 17.65
CA ARG A 86 9.75 -15.96 18.82
C ARG A 86 8.26 -15.89 18.54
N ALA A 87 7.47 -16.57 19.37
CA ALA A 87 6.02 -16.43 19.35
C ALA A 87 5.59 -14.96 19.48
N GLY A 88 4.69 -14.52 18.63
CA GLY A 88 4.22 -13.13 18.51
C GLY A 88 5.10 -12.24 17.63
N GLU A 89 6.27 -12.69 17.19
CA GLU A 89 7.16 -11.93 16.32
C GLU A 89 6.84 -12.19 14.85
N THR A 90 7.11 -11.17 14.04
CA THR A 90 6.98 -11.25 12.57
C THR A 90 8.29 -11.73 11.96
N VAL A 91 8.21 -12.61 10.98
CA VAL A 91 9.36 -13.06 10.18
C VAL A 91 9.92 -11.87 9.38
N PRO A 92 11.21 -11.51 9.58
CA PRO A 92 11.77 -10.30 8.96
C PRO A 92 12.11 -10.45 7.50
N LEU A 93 12.57 -11.63 7.08
CA LEU A 93 13.03 -11.95 5.74
C LEU A 93 12.51 -13.33 5.30
N ASP A 94 12.43 -13.56 4.00
CA ASP A 94 12.11 -14.90 3.47
C ASP A 94 13.22 -15.86 3.90
N ALA A 95 12.82 -17.01 4.46
CA ALA A 95 13.72 -17.95 5.08
C ALA A 95 13.23 -19.40 4.96
N LEU A 96 14.08 -20.33 5.32
CA LEU A 96 13.74 -21.74 5.55
C LEU A 96 13.81 -22.04 7.06
N VAL A 97 12.86 -22.80 7.56
CA VAL A 97 12.91 -23.28 8.95
C VAL A 97 14.07 -24.27 9.08
N GLU A 98 15.03 -23.97 9.95
CA GLU A 98 16.16 -24.85 10.24
C GLU A 98 15.87 -25.77 11.41
N ASP A 99 15.29 -25.21 12.48
CA ASP A 99 14.92 -25.95 13.67
C ASP A 99 13.66 -25.38 14.31
N GLY A 100 12.95 -26.22 15.03
CA GLY A 100 11.69 -25.88 15.66
C GLY A 100 10.47 -26.20 14.81
N THR A 101 9.32 -26.11 15.44
CA THR A 101 8.01 -26.26 14.80
C THR A 101 7.08 -25.22 15.39
N ALA A 102 6.40 -24.46 14.53
CA ALA A 102 5.45 -23.44 14.97
C ALA A 102 4.23 -23.36 14.05
N THR A 103 3.17 -22.83 14.60
CA THR A 103 2.00 -22.42 13.84
C THR A 103 2.18 -20.95 13.44
N MET A 104 1.92 -20.63 12.17
CA MET A 104 2.12 -19.30 11.62
C MET A 104 0.82 -18.73 11.05
N ASP A 105 0.66 -17.43 11.19
CA ASP A 105 -0.37 -16.66 10.50
C ASP A 105 0.21 -16.12 9.20
N GLU A 106 -0.29 -16.65 8.08
CA GLU A 106 0.07 -16.25 6.72
C GLU A 106 -1.06 -15.44 6.04
N SER A 107 -2.08 -15.01 6.80
CA SER A 107 -3.27 -14.32 6.25
C SER A 107 -2.96 -13.07 5.46
N MET A 108 -1.87 -12.40 5.79
CA MET A 108 -1.36 -11.23 5.07
C MET A 108 -0.97 -11.54 3.61
N MET A 109 -0.55 -12.76 3.33
CA MET A 109 -0.08 -13.16 2.00
C MET A 109 -1.15 -13.97 1.24
N SER A 110 -1.84 -14.87 1.94
CA SER A 110 -2.86 -15.76 1.34
C SER A 110 -4.24 -15.12 1.31
N GLY A 111 -4.52 -14.16 2.21
CA GLY A 111 -5.86 -13.64 2.45
C GLY A 111 -6.76 -14.58 3.27
N GLU A 112 -6.28 -15.77 3.61
CA GLU A 112 -7.00 -16.76 4.40
C GLU A 112 -6.47 -16.79 5.83
N SER A 113 -7.36 -16.67 6.82
CA SER A 113 -6.98 -16.61 8.24
C SER A 113 -6.78 -17.98 8.88
N PHE A 114 -6.40 -19.00 8.11
CA PHE A 114 -6.09 -20.32 8.65
C PHE A 114 -4.62 -20.41 9.06
N PRO A 115 -4.32 -20.69 10.35
CA PRO A 115 -2.95 -20.89 10.79
C PRO A 115 -2.33 -22.12 10.11
N VAL A 116 -1.10 -21.95 9.61
CA VAL A 116 -0.34 -23.00 8.92
C VAL A 116 0.79 -23.49 9.81
N ARG A 117 0.90 -24.81 9.98
CA ARG A 117 2.01 -25.41 10.71
C ARG A 117 3.26 -25.50 9.85
N LYS A 118 4.39 -25.05 10.38
CA LYS A 118 5.70 -25.12 9.74
C LYS A 118 6.64 -26.05 10.52
N ASN A 119 7.37 -26.85 9.79
CA ASN A 119 8.36 -27.80 10.28
C ASN A 119 9.74 -27.48 9.68
N PRO A 120 10.82 -28.07 10.20
CA PRO A 120 12.14 -27.95 9.59
C PRO A 120 12.13 -28.31 8.10
N GLY A 121 12.71 -27.45 7.27
CA GLY A 121 12.72 -27.53 5.82
C GLY A 121 11.61 -26.76 5.11
N ASP A 122 10.57 -26.31 5.83
CA ASP A 122 9.49 -25.50 5.25
C ASP A 122 9.93 -24.06 5.01
N ALA A 123 9.42 -23.46 3.93
CA ALA A 123 9.65 -22.04 3.65
C ALA A 123 8.72 -21.17 4.50
N VAL A 124 9.27 -20.06 5.00
CA VAL A 124 8.55 -18.97 5.67
C VAL A 124 8.79 -17.65 4.98
N THR A 125 7.76 -16.85 4.90
CA THR A 125 7.77 -15.59 4.13
C THR A 125 7.83 -14.38 5.06
N ALA A 126 8.56 -13.35 4.66
CA ALA A 126 8.61 -12.07 5.36
C ALA A 126 7.21 -11.49 5.56
N GLY A 127 6.93 -11.02 6.78
CA GLY A 127 5.63 -10.44 7.15
C GLY A 127 4.66 -11.43 7.78
N THR A 128 4.93 -12.73 7.78
CA THR A 128 4.12 -13.74 8.50
C THR A 128 4.43 -13.72 9.99
N VAL A 129 3.47 -14.09 10.84
CA VAL A 129 3.60 -14.03 12.31
C VAL A 129 3.67 -15.43 12.90
N VAL A 130 4.63 -15.66 13.77
CA VAL A 130 4.75 -16.89 14.56
C VAL A 130 3.77 -16.84 15.73
N LEU A 131 2.88 -17.84 15.90
CA LEU A 131 1.80 -17.78 16.87
C LEU A 131 2.12 -18.44 18.21
N ASP A 132 2.79 -19.58 18.22
CA ASP A 132 2.83 -20.46 19.40
C ASP A 132 4.22 -20.84 19.91
N SER A 133 5.24 -20.86 19.08
CA SER A 133 6.57 -21.39 19.43
C SER A 133 7.70 -20.46 18.94
N THR A 134 8.93 -20.88 19.17
CA THR A 134 10.12 -20.22 18.62
C THR A 134 10.65 -21.03 17.45
N LEU A 135 10.98 -20.34 16.35
CA LEU A 135 11.63 -20.93 15.18
C LEU A 135 13.07 -20.41 15.05
N LEU A 136 13.94 -21.29 14.61
CA LEU A 136 15.22 -20.92 14.02
C LEU A 136 15.08 -21.01 12.50
N VAL A 137 15.33 -19.90 11.83
CA VAL A 137 15.13 -19.79 10.38
C VAL A 137 16.39 -19.27 9.70
N ARG A 138 16.73 -19.82 8.56
CA ARG A 138 17.88 -19.41 7.76
C ARG A 138 17.43 -18.54 6.59
N THR A 139 17.96 -17.32 6.50
CA THR A 139 17.57 -16.34 5.48
C THR A 139 17.91 -16.82 4.07
N THR A 140 16.97 -16.70 3.13
CA THR A 140 17.13 -17.04 1.72
C THR A 140 17.17 -15.82 0.81
N ALA A 141 16.64 -14.69 1.27
CA ALA A 141 16.54 -13.46 0.50
C ALA A 141 17.03 -12.24 1.30
N LEU A 142 17.50 -11.22 0.60
CA LEU A 142 17.79 -9.91 1.16
C LEU A 142 16.50 -9.08 1.25
N VAL A 143 16.50 -8.01 2.07
CA VAL A 143 15.35 -7.11 2.29
C VAL A 143 14.66 -6.68 1.00
N GLY A 144 15.43 -6.27 -0.02
CA GLY A 144 14.87 -5.83 -1.30
C GLY A 144 14.36 -6.94 -2.24
N GLU A 145 14.59 -8.20 -1.91
CA GLU A 145 14.28 -9.38 -2.72
C GLU A 145 13.16 -10.23 -2.15
N THR A 146 12.68 -9.92 -0.94
CA THR A 146 11.60 -10.67 -0.28
C THR A 146 10.31 -10.65 -1.11
N MET A 147 9.47 -11.65 -0.93
CA MET A 147 8.16 -11.71 -1.58
C MET A 147 7.32 -10.47 -1.25
N LEU A 148 7.37 -10.02 0.00
CA LEU A 148 6.71 -8.79 0.46
C LEU A 148 7.24 -7.55 -0.29
N ALA A 149 8.55 -7.41 -0.46
CA ALA A 149 9.15 -6.30 -1.21
C ALA A 149 8.72 -6.28 -2.68
N LYS A 150 8.57 -7.45 -3.30
CA LYS A 150 8.05 -7.57 -4.68
C LYS A 150 6.59 -7.13 -4.78
N VAL A 151 5.74 -7.55 -3.85
CA VAL A 151 4.32 -7.13 -3.77
C VAL A 151 4.19 -5.62 -3.60
N ILE A 152 4.97 -5.02 -2.68
CA ILE A 152 4.99 -3.57 -2.47
C ILE A 152 5.43 -2.84 -3.74
N ARG A 153 6.48 -3.28 -4.43
CA ARG A 153 6.93 -2.68 -5.70
C ARG A 153 5.86 -2.74 -6.78
N LEU A 154 5.16 -3.86 -6.91
CA LEU A 154 4.06 -3.99 -7.86
C LEU A 154 2.92 -3.02 -7.51
N ALA A 155 2.49 -2.95 -6.25
CA ALA A 155 1.45 -2.06 -5.81
C ALA A 155 1.80 -0.58 -6.07
N VAL A 156 3.03 -0.15 -5.78
CA VAL A 156 3.52 1.21 -6.05
C VAL A 156 3.57 1.50 -7.55
N SER A 157 4.03 0.55 -8.36
CA SER A 157 4.09 0.70 -9.83
C SER A 157 2.70 0.90 -10.43
N TYR A 158 1.68 0.18 -9.96
CA TYR A 158 0.30 0.36 -10.41
C TYR A 158 -0.29 1.72 -10.04
N THR A 159 0.02 2.25 -8.86
CA THR A 159 -0.43 3.60 -8.45
C THR A 159 0.20 4.72 -9.29
N HIS A 160 1.43 4.53 -9.76
CA HIS A 160 2.10 5.50 -10.65
C HIS A 160 1.60 5.46 -12.11
N LEU A 161 1.16 4.30 -12.62
CA LEU A 161 0.64 4.16 -13.98
C LEU A 161 -0.75 4.77 -14.18
N THR A 162 -1.49 5.02 -13.09
CA THR A 162 -2.78 5.72 -13.12
C THR A 162 -2.69 7.23 -13.00
N LEU A 163 -1.48 7.82 -13.12
CA LEU A 163 -1.35 9.27 -13.23
C LEU A 163 -1.96 9.73 -14.58
N PRO A 164 -2.84 10.75 -14.56
CA PRO A 164 -3.47 11.22 -15.78
C PRO A 164 -2.39 11.68 -16.76
N THR A 165 -2.48 11.18 -17.97
CA THR A 165 -1.72 11.65 -19.13
C THR A 165 -1.88 13.17 -19.18
N LYS A 166 -0.79 13.89 -18.94
CA LYS A 166 -0.75 15.34 -19.04
C LYS A 166 -1.08 15.68 -20.50
N VAL A 167 -2.33 16.02 -20.78
CA VAL A 167 -2.74 16.56 -22.06
C VAL A 167 -1.96 17.88 -22.21
N ARG A 168 -0.95 17.86 -23.06
CA ARG A 168 -0.34 19.09 -23.57
C ARG A 168 -1.36 19.72 -24.52
N VAL A 169 -1.89 20.85 -24.13
CA VAL A 169 -2.51 21.81 -25.03
C VAL A 169 -1.41 22.73 -25.55
#